data_2834786c9f7f1d78fefbea8f9bb0cba1
#
_entry.id   2834786c9f7f1d78fefbea8f9bb0cba1
#
_cell.length_a   1.000
_cell.length_b   1.000
_cell.length_c   1.000
_cell.angle_alpha   90.00
_cell.angle_beta   90.00
_cell.angle_gamma   90.00
#
_symmetry.space_group_name_H-M   'P 1'
#
loop_
_entity.id
_entity.type
_entity.pdbx_description
1 polymer ?
#
loop_
_entity_poly.entity_id
_entity_poly.type
_entity_poly.pdbx_seq_one_letter_code
_entity_poly.pdbx_strand_id
1 'polypeptide(L)'
;QLDSSGAVLDSVAGGTDLVGITLEETALKRAAAGEDIALIYPVMATAADYFPEDAVVVLSESPRVAERGKSYLWQLGEDAKALMERGELAGELADFARTFEELTEVLADWPVCYLDAFTSSRYPQRPRTLLNLLTKQLPSYGASLETAVSDLAHYVSDGFRTVVLVSSEQRALNLQALLREQGLRPAVDYALHALPDSGKATIAVGGLSAGLEFPDARFAILT
;
A
#
# COMPACT_ATOMS: atom_id res chain seq x y z
N GLN A 1 8.15 -2.89 -28.29
CA GLN A 1 7.26 -4.03 -28.57
C GLN A 1 7.75 -4.77 -29.80
N LEU A 2 7.64 -6.09 -29.80
CA LEU A 2 7.96 -6.95 -30.95
C LEU A 2 6.64 -7.39 -31.60
N ASP A 3 6.64 -7.46 -32.93
CA ASP A 3 5.53 -8.08 -33.64
C ASP A 3 5.65 -9.62 -33.63
N SER A 4 4.68 -10.30 -34.25
CA SER A 4 4.66 -11.77 -34.35
C SER A 4 5.83 -12.36 -35.18
N SER A 5 6.60 -11.53 -35.90
CA SER A 5 7.78 -11.93 -36.66
C SER A 5 9.08 -11.67 -35.92
N GLY A 6 9.03 -11.06 -34.74
CA GLY A 6 10.17 -10.65 -33.95
C GLY A 6 10.81 -9.33 -34.40
N ALA A 7 10.15 -8.58 -35.27
CA ALA A 7 10.60 -7.25 -35.64
C ALA A 7 10.27 -6.22 -34.55
N VAL A 8 11.18 -5.28 -34.32
CA VAL A 8 10.95 -4.18 -33.39
C VAL A 8 9.91 -3.25 -34.01
N LEU A 9 8.80 -3.01 -33.31
CA LEU A 9 7.79 -2.06 -33.74
C LEU A 9 8.28 -0.63 -33.54
N ASP A 10 8.32 0.13 -34.63
CA ASP A 10 8.95 1.44 -34.77
C ASP A 10 8.21 2.59 -34.07
N SER A 11 7.20 2.35 -33.27
CA SER A 11 6.57 3.40 -32.51
C SER A 11 5.92 2.89 -31.23
N VAL A 12 6.54 3.14 -30.12
CA VAL A 12 5.81 3.39 -28.88
C VAL A 12 5.34 4.84 -28.97
N ALA A 13 4.04 5.06 -29.06
CA ALA A 13 3.47 6.39 -29.02
C ALA A 13 3.94 7.10 -27.73
N GLY A 14 4.86 8.05 -27.87
CA GLY A 14 5.43 8.76 -26.73
C GLY A 14 6.89 9.19 -26.87
N GLY A 15 7.55 8.93 -28.01
CA GLY A 15 8.80 9.61 -28.36
C GLY A 15 10.00 9.34 -27.46
N THR A 16 10.07 8.16 -26.85
CA THR A 16 11.35 7.68 -26.30
C THR A 16 12.02 6.85 -27.39
N ASP A 17 13.03 7.45 -28.00
CA ASP A 17 13.96 6.70 -28.83
C ASP A 17 14.54 5.57 -27.99
N LEU A 18 14.25 4.33 -28.36
CA LEU A 18 14.99 3.16 -27.88
C LEU A 18 16.38 3.24 -28.49
N VAL A 19 17.22 4.15 -27.96
CA VAL A 19 18.56 4.38 -28.43
C VAL A 19 19.38 3.15 -28.08
N GLY A 20 19.69 2.37 -29.10
CA GLY A 20 20.91 1.60 -29.15
C GLY A 20 20.93 0.24 -28.48
N ILE A 21 19.79 -0.45 -28.30
CA ILE A 21 19.84 -1.88 -27.98
C ILE A 21 19.91 -2.65 -29.30
N THR A 22 21.11 -2.94 -29.74
CA THR A 22 21.35 -3.90 -30.84
C THR A 22 21.16 -5.30 -30.23
N LEU A 23 19.93 -5.80 -30.20
CA LEU A 23 19.67 -7.18 -29.86
C LEU A 23 20.21 -8.04 -31.02
N GLU A 24 20.97 -9.09 -30.71
CA GLU A 24 21.33 -10.07 -31.71
C GLU A 24 20.06 -10.65 -32.33
N GLU A 25 20.05 -10.87 -33.63
CA GLU A 25 18.87 -11.39 -34.35
C GLU A 25 18.34 -12.70 -33.76
N THR A 26 19.23 -13.48 -33.17
CA THR A 26 18.91 -14.72 -32.45
C THR A 26 18.06 -14.45 -31.17
N ALA A 27 18.39 -13.41 -30.40
CA ALA A 27 17.64 -13.05 -29.20
C ALA A 27 16.23 -12.53 -29.55
N LEU A 28 16.10 -11.75 -30.61
CA LEU A 28 14.81 -11.30 -31.14
C LEU A 28 13.91 -12.48 -31.58
N LYS A 29 14.49 -13.48 -32.26
CA LYS A 29 13.76 -14.68 -32.66
C LYS A 29 13.28 -15.50 -31.46
N ARG A 30 14.10 -15.59 -30.41
CA ARG A 30 13.75 -16.29 -29.18
C ARG A 30 12.63 -15.57 -28.41
N ALA A 31 12.70 -14.25 -28.31
CA ALA A 31 11.62 -13.46 -27.69
C ALA A 31 10.29 -13.60 -28.46
N ALA A 32 10.34 -13.60 -29.77
CA ALA A 32 9.14 -13.82 -30.62
C ALA A 32 8.56 -15.24 -30.46
N ALA A 33 9.40 -16.22 -30.09
CA ALA A 33 8.97 -17.58 -29.79
C ALA A 33 8.36 -17.73 -28.38
N GLY A 34 8.26 -16.65 -27.60
CA GLY A 34 7.70 -16.66 -26.22
C GLY A 34 8.71 -17.01 -25.14
N GLU A 35 10.01 -17.00 -25.47
CA GLU A 35 11.05 -17.17 -24.47
C GLU A 35 11.12 -15.92 -23.55
N ASP A 36 11.60 -16.13 -22.32
CA ASP A 36 11.58 -15.11 -21.28
C ASP A 36 12.37 -13.84 -21.67
N ILE A 37 11.76 -12.69 -21.51
CA ILE A 37 12.35 -11.37 -21.80
C ILE A 37 13.60 -11.12 -20.95
N ALA A 38 13.67 -11.67 -19.74
CA ALA A 38 14.84 -11.58 -18.87
C ALA A 38 16.13 -12.13 -19.51
N LEU A 39 15.99 -13.07 -20.46
CA LEU A 39 17.12 -13.62 -21.21
C LEU A 39 17.70 -12.64 -22.23
N ILE A 40 16.95 -11.61 -22.59
CA ILE A 40 17.28 -10.66 -23.65
C ILE A 40 17.86 -9.38 -23.06
N TYR A 41 17.36 -8.99 -21.88
CA TYR A 41 17.77 -7.77 -21.19
C TYR A 41 18.62 -8.12 -19.97
N PRO A 42 19.96 -7.93 -20.04
CA PRO A 42 20.88 -8.28 -18.95
C PRO A 42 20.68 -7.37 -17.71
N VAL A 43 20.02 -6.23 -17.88
CA VAL A 43 19.68 -5.30 -16.78
C VAL A 43 18.18 -5.10 -16.78
N MET A 44 17.55 -5.60 -15.72
CA MET A 44 16.12 -5.44 -15.51
C MET A 44 15.85 -4.22 -14.63
N ALA A 45 14.90 -3.39 -15.05
CA ALA A 45 14.40 -2.31 -14.23
C ALA A 45 13.47 -2.86 -13.13
N THR A 46 13.51 -2.24 -11.97
CA THR A 46 12.59 -2.51 -10.85
C THR A 46 11.49 -1.45 -10.80
N ALA A 47 10.45 -1.69 -10.03
CA ALA A 47 9.41 -0.68 -9.82
C ALA A 47 9.97 0.60 -9.17
N ALA A 48 11.05 0.50 -8.39
CA ALA A 48 11.69 1.64 -7.75
C ALA A 48 12.33 2.61 -8.76
N ASP A 49 12.79 2.11 -9.91
CA ASP A 49 13.40 2.94 -10.96
C ASP A 49 12.41 3.94 -11.59
N TYR A 50 11.11 3.75 -11.33
CA TYR A 50 10.04 4.64 -11.81
C TYR A 50 9.49 5.56 -10.72
N PHE A 51 10.05 5.55 -9.53
CA PHE A 51 9.58 6.43 -8.46
C PHE A 51 10.04 7.88 -8.72
N PRO A 52 9.17 8.87 -8.49
CA PRO A 52 9.59 10.26 -8.57
C PRO A 52 10.58 10.59 -7.44
N GLU A 53 11.40 11.62 -7.63
CA GLU A 53 12.43 12.03 -6.67
C GLU A 53 11.85 12.44 -5.31
N ASP A 54 10.61 12.92 -5.28
CA ASP A 54 9.88 13.33 -4.08
C ASP A 54 9.00 12.23 -3.47
N ALA A 55 9.14 10.98 -3.93
CA ALA A 55 8.39 9.86 -3.39
C ALA A 55 8.69 9.61 -1.91
N VAL A 56 7.69 9.14 -1.18
CA VAL A 56 7.83 8.63 0.18
C VAL A 56 7.54 7.13 0.15
N VAL A 57 8.50 6.35 0.58
CA VAL A 57 8.35 4.89 0.65
C VAL A 57 7.74 4.51 2.00
N VAL A 58 6.66 3.76 1.97
CA VAL A 58 6.03 3.24 3.18
C VAL A 58 6.14 1.71 3.20
N LEU A 59 6.83 1.17 4.20
CA LEU A 59 6.95 -0.26 4.45
C LEU A 59 6.05 -0.66 5.62
N SER A 60 4.97 -1.36 5.32
CA SER A 60 4.06 -1.88 6.33
C SER A 60 4.49 -3.28 6.75
N GLU A 61 4.67 -3.50 8.07
CA GLU A 61 5.09 -4.77 8.66
C GLU A 61 6.40 -5.30 8.02
N SER A 62 7.45 -4.47 8.04
CA SER A 62 8.72 -4.76 7.36
C SER A 62 9.31 -6.16 7.65
N PRO A 63 9.18 -6.75 8.87
CA PRO A 63 9.61 -8.13 9.11
C PRO A 63 8.82 -9.17 8.30
N ARG A 64 7.51 -8.93 8.10
CA ARG A 64 6.67 -9.82 7.28
C ARG A 64 6.99 -9.70 5.80
N VAL A 65 7.30 -8.49 5.34
CA VAL A 65 7.75 -8.28 3.95
C VAL A 65 9.04 -9.03 3.70
N ALA A 66 10.02 -8.93 4.61
CA ALA A 66 11.28 -9.65 4.53
C ALA A 66 11.08 -11.18 4.50
N GLU A 67 10.24 -11.70 5.38
CA GLU A 67 9.95 -13.15 5.43
C GLU A 67 9.23 -13.63 4.18
N ARG A 68 8.26 -12.84 3.68
CA ARG A 68 7.59 -13.16 2.42
C ARG A 68 8.54 -13.12 1.24
N GLY A 69 9.46 -12.16 1.20
CA GLY A 69 10.52 -12.07 0.19
C GLY A 69 11.41 -13.31 0.18
N LYS A 70 11.86 -13.76 1.35
CA LYS A 70 12.65 -15.00 1.48
C LYS A 70 11.89 -16.23 0.97
N SER A 71 10.62 -16.36 1.33
CA SER A 71 9.78 -17.47 0.88
C SER A 71 9.57 -17.44 -0.64
N TYR A 72 9.39 -16.26 -1.21
CA TYR A 72 9.25 -16.07 -2.65
C TYR A 72 10.55 -16.45 -3.39
N LEU A 73 11.70 -15.97 -2.93
CA LEU A 73 13.00 -16.29 -3.52
C LEU A 73 13.31 -17.78 -3.44
N TRP A 74 12.95 -18.42 -2.33
CA TRP A 74 13.09 -19.87 -2.20
C TRP A 74 12.26 -20.61 -3.24
N GLN A 75 10.97 -20.25 -3.40
CA GLN A 75 10.10 -20.88 -4.39
C GLN A 75 10.62 -20.65 -5.81
N LEU A 76 11.03 -19.41 -6.11
CA LEU A 76 11.61 -19.06 -7.40
C LEU A 76 12.88 -19.88 -7.72
N GLY A 77 13.71 -20.13 -6.70
CA GLY A 77 14.89 -20.97 -6.83
C GLY A 77 14.54 -22.43 -7.13
N GLU A 78 13.51 -22.99 -6.50
CA GLU A 78 13.05 -24.36 -6.81
C GLU A 78 12.45 -24.44 -8.22
N ASP A 79 11.69 -23.45 -8.64
CA ASP A 79 11.11 -23.36 -9.98
C ASP A 79 12.22 -23.24 -11.05
N ALA A 80 13.21 -22.36 -10.81
CA ALA A 80 14.36 -22.22 -11.69
C ALA A 80 15.18 -23.52 -11.80
N LYS A 81 15.40 -24.20 -10.67
CA LYS A 81 16.08 -25.50 -10.65
C LYS A 81 15.35 -26.55 -11.52
N ALA A 82 14.01 -26.61 -11.39
CA ALA A 82 13.20 -27.52 -12.19
C ALA A 82 13.29 -27.20 -13.70
N LEU A 83 13.39 -25.92 -14.08
CA LEU A 83 13.59 -25.50 -15.46
C LEU A 83 14.99 -25.85 -15.96
N MET A 84 16.02 -25.68 -15.12
CA MET A 84 17.39 -26.09 -15.46
C MET A 84 17.53 -27.61 -15.66
N GLU A 85 16.90 -28.41 -14.79
CA GLU A 85 16.90 -29.88 -14.90
C GLU A 85 16.24 -30.38 -16.20
N ARG A 86 15.27 -29.61 -16.72
CA ARG A 86 14.66 -29.88 -18.03
C ARG A 86 15.42 -29.31 -19.22
N GLY A 87 16.48 -28.55 -18.98
CA GLY A 87 17.26 -27.90 -20.03
C GLY A 87 16.54 -26.68 -20.65
N GLU A 88 15.52 -26.15 -19.98
CA GLU A 88 14.74 -25.00 -20.43
C GLU A 88 15.32 -23.65 -19.97
N LEU A 89 16.17 -23.67 -18.93
CA LEU A 89 16.84 -22.49 -18.38
C LEU A 89 18.34 -22.72 -18.22
N ALA A 90 19.16 -21.76 -18.63
CA ALA A 90 20.58 -21.76 -18.34
C ALA A 90 20.85 -21.14 -16.96
N GLY A 91 21.77 -21.71 -16.18
CA GLY A 91 22.04 -21.27 -14.80
C GLY A 91 22.49 -19.81 -14.66
N GLU A 92 23.12 -19.25 -15.67
CA GLU A 92 23.55 -17.84 -15.73
C GLU A 92 22.37 -16.86 -15.78
N LEU A 93 21.16 -17.35 -16.04
CA LEU A 93 19.95 -16.57 -16.25
C LEU A 93 18.93 -16.76 -15.09
N ALA A 94 19.36 -17.36 -14.00
CA ALA A 94 18.50 -17.69 -12.86
C ALA A 94 18.33 -16.55 -11.83
N ASP A 95 18.93 -15.39 -12.09
CA ASP A 95 18.84 -14.22 -11.20
C ASP A 95 17.67 -13.31 -11.62
N PHE A 96 16.46 -13.69 -11.18
CA PHE A 96 15.22 -13.00 -11.57
C PHE A 96 14.71 -12.03 -10.54
N ALA A 97 15.25 -12.00 -9.33
CA ALA A 97 14.67 -11.21 -8.25
C ALA A 97 15.73 -10.76 -7.25
N ARG A 98 15.50 -9.62 -6.65
CA ARG A 98 16.34 -9.04 -5.61
C ARG A 98 15.93 -9.56 -4.24
N THR A 99 16.90 -9.67 -3.35
CA THR A 99 16.66 -9.91 -1.92
C THR A 99 15.98 -8.71 -1.27
N PHE A 100 15.41 -8.90 -0.08
CA PHE A 100 14.84 -7.80 0.68
C PHE A 100 15.91 -6.77 1.08
N GLU A 101 17.10 -7.24 1.37
CA GLU A 101 18.27 -6.41 1.71
C GLU A 101 18.64 -5.50 0.52
N GLU A 102 18.80 -6.05 -0.68
CA GLU A 102 19.08 -5.28 -1.90
C GLU A 102 17.95 -4.30 -2.25
N LEU A 103 16.69 -4.71 -2.06
CA LEU A 103 15.55 -3.81 -2.25
C LEU A 103 15.62 -2.62 -1.31
N THR A 104 15.93 -2.85 -0.02
CA THR A 104 15.99 -1.78 0.97
C THR A 104 17.18 -0.86 0.77
N GLU A 105 18.27 -1.34 0.20
CA GLU A 105 19.40 -0.49 -0.25
C GLU A 105 18.97 0.48 -1.35
N VAL A 106 18.26 -0.01 -2.36
CA VAL A 106 17.72 0.85 -3.44
C VAL A 106 16.72 1.86 -2.89
N LEU A 107 15.81 1.43 -2.01
CA LEU A 107 14.80 2.31 -1.40
C LEU A 107 15.39 3.36 -0.45
N ALA A 108 16.68 3.25 -0.09
CA ALA A 108 17.37 4.22 0.78
C ALA A 108 17.54 5.61 0.17
N ASP A 109 17.38 5.74 -1.14
CA ASP A 109 17.46 7.02 -1.84
C ASP A 109 16.25 7.92 -1.55
N TRP A 110 15.16 7.35 -1.02
CA TRP A 110 13.95 8.07 -0.64
C TRP A 110 13.72 8.11 0.88
N PRO A 111 12.90 9.03 1.37
CA PRO A 111 12.40 8.98 2.74
C PRO A 111 11.59 7.69 2.96
N VAL A 112 12.01 6.88 3.96
CA VAL A 112 11.34 5.62 4.30
C VAL A 112 10.58 5.76 5.61
N CYS A 113 9.31 5.37 5.63
CA CYS A 113 8.45 5.27 6.79
C CYS A 113 8.08 3.80 7.05
N TYR A 114 8.38 3.32 8.25
CA TYR A 114 7.98 1.98 8.70
C TYR A 114 6.68 2.07 9.49
N LEU A 115 5.67 1.26 9.12
CA LEU A 115 4.40 1.12 9.82
C LEU A 115 4.31 -0.30 10.36
N ASP A 116 4.68 -0.48 11.62
CA ASP A 116 4.68 -1.79 12.26
C ASP A 116 3.73 -1.80 13.47
N ALA A 117 2.97 -2.88 13.67
CA ALA A 117 2.13 -3.04 14.85
C ALA A 117 2.97 -3.17 16.14
N PHE A 118 4.18 -3.71 16.02
CA PHE A 118 5.15 -3.83 17.11
C PHE A 118 6.49 -3.28 16.68
N THR A 119 7.14 -2.56 17.57
CA THR A 119 8.49 -2.05 17.32
C THR A 119 9.44 -3.20 17.00
N SER A 120 10.06 -3.16 15.83
CA SER A 120 11.08 -4.12 15.44
C SER A 120 12.40 -3.86 16.20
N SER A 121 13.11 -4.92 16.54
CA SER A 121 14.47 -4.82 17.09
C SER A 121 15.51 -4.43 16.04
N ARG A 122 15.17 -4.61 14.76
CA ARG A 122 16.04 -4.30 13.63
C ARG A 122 15.21 -3.76 12.49
N TYR A 123 15.56 -2.56 12.04
CA TYR A 123 15.08 -1.98 10.79
C TYR A 123 16.18 -2.06 9.74
N PRO A 124 15.86 -2.27 8.46
CA PRO A 124 16.87 -2.27 7.38
C PRO A 124 17.70 -0.99 7.38
N GLN A 125 17.03 0.14 7.59
CA GLN A 125 17.67 1.43 7.78
C GLN A 125 17.32 1.94 9.17
N ARG A 126 18.29 2.55 9.84
CA ARG A 126 18.08 3.09 11.20
C ARG A 126 17.07 4.24 11.18
N PRO A 127 15.91 4.13 11.83
CA PRO A 127 14.94 5.20 11.90
C PRO A 127 15.54 6.44 12.62
N ARG A 128 15.24 7.62 12.13
CA ARG A 128 15.60 8.87 12.78
C ARG A 128 14.73 9.16 14.00
N THR A 129 13.48 8.74 13.93
CA THR A 129 12.47 8.96 14.97
C THR A 129 11.56 7.76 15.03
N LEU A 130 11.16 7.37 16.24
CA LEU A 130 10.13 6.38 16.52
C LEU A 130 8.93 7.10 17.12
N LEU A 131 7.77 6.90 16.51
CA LEU A 131 6.49 7.39 17.00
C LEU A 131 5.67 6.18 17.43
N ASN A 132 5.21 6.18 18.66
CA ASN A 132 4.29 5.18 19.16
C ASN A 132 2.87 5.78 19.14
N LEU A 133 1.96 5.17 18.39
CA LEU A 133 0.56 5.54 18.31
C LEU A 133 -0.26 4.46 18.99
N LEU A 134 -0.77 4.74 20.18
CA LEU A 134 -1.73 3.84 20.81
C LEU A 134 -3.03 3.90 20.02
N THR A 135 -3.45 2.73 19.50
CA THR A 135 -4.68 2.61 18.72
C THR A 135 -5.52 1.45 19.25
N LYS A 136 -6.84 1.61 19.18
CA LYS A 136 -7.79 0.57 19.51
C LYS A 136 -8.80 0.45 18.37
N GLN A 137 -9.01 -0.76 17.90
CA GLN A 137 -10.06 -1.04 16.93
C GLN A 137 -11.42 -1.00 17.61
N LEU A 138 -12.37 -0.30 17.02
CA LEU A 138 -13.74 -0.23 17.50
C LEU A 138 -14.62 -1.26 16.78
N PRO A 139 -15.69 -1.73 17.42
CA PRO A 139 -16.66 -2.60 16.77
C PRO A 139 -17.36 -1.87 15.63
N SER A 140 -17.90 -2.63 14.68
CA SER A 140 -18.81 -2.07 13.68
C SER A 140 -20.20 -1.88 14.30
N TYR A 141 -20.76 -0.69 14.14
CA TYR A 141 -22.07 -0.31 14.70
C TYR A 141 -23.26 -0.65 13.79
N GLY A 142 -23.01 -1.32 12.67
CA GLY A 142 -24.07 -1.61 11.70
C GLY A 142 -25.27 -2.42 12.23
N ALA A 143 -25.12 -3.07 13.38
CA ALA A 143 -26.16 -3.90 13.99
C ALA A 143 -26.92 -3.21 15.15
N SER A 144 -26.38 -2.13 15.74
CA SER A 144 -26.99 -1.47 16.91
C SER A 144 -26.76 0.03 16.91
N LEU A 145 -27.78 0.75 16.47
CA LEU A 145 -27.78 2.20 16.51
C LEU A 145 -27.71 2.76 17.94
N GLU A 146 -28.39 2.12 18.89
CA GLU A 146 -28.38 2.56 20.29
C GLU A 146 -26.97 2.54 20.89
N THR A 147 -26.22 1.48 20.60
CA THR A 147 -24.80 1.38 21.02
C THR A 147 -23.97 2.47 20.37
N ALA A 148 -24.16 2.71 19.06
CA ALA A 148 -23.45 3.77 18.35
C ALA A 148 -23.72 5.16 18.94
N VAL A 149 -24.96 5.45 19.26
CA VAL A 149 -25.38 6.73 19.91
C VAL A 149 -24.76 6.87 21.29
N SER A 150 -24.81 5.80 22.09
CA SER A 150 -24.25 5.80 23.45
C SER A 150 -22.73 6.03 23.41
N ASP A 151 -22.01 5.31 22.56
CA ASP A 151 -20.57 5.44 22.42
C ASP A 151 -20.17 6.81 21.87
N LEU A 152 -20.92 7.32 20.88
CA LEU A 152 -20.69 8.67 20.36
C LEU A 152 -20.90 9.74 21.44
N ALA A 153 -21.96 9.62 22.25
CA ALA A 153 -22.20 10.52 23.36
C ALA A 153 -21.06 10.48 24.40
N HIS A 154 -20.55 9.30 24.68
CA HIS A 154 -19.41 9.10 25.57
C HIS A 154 -18.16 9.78 25.03
N TYR A 155 -17.78 9.54 23.77
CA TYR A 155 -16.63 10.18 23.14
C TYR A 155 -16.73 11.70 23.14
N VAL A 156 -17.90 12.25 22.81
CA VAL A 156 -18.14 13.69 22.82
C VAL A 156 -17.99 14.26 24.23
N SER A 157 -18.59 13.59 25.27
CA SER A 157 -18.49 14.03 26.66
C SER A 157 -17.08 13.98 27.21
N ASP A 158 -16.27 13.02 26.77
CA ASP A 158 -14.89 12.86 27.19
C ASP A 158 -13.92 13.77 26.41
N GLY A 159 -14.46 14.64 25.56
CA GLY A 159 -13.69 15.62 24.84
C GLY A 159 -12.97 15.09 23.60
N PHE A 160 -13.37 13.91 23.11
CA PHE A 160 -12.81 13.40 21.86
C PHE A 160 -13.26 14.20 20.64
N ARG A 161 -12.42 14.30 19.67
CA ARG A 161 -12.75 14.71 18.31
C ARG A 161 -13.26 13.48 17.59
N THR A 162 -14.53 13.46 17.21
CA THR A 162 -15.14 12.23 16.69
C THR A 162 -15.61 12.41 15.26
N VAL A 163 -15.20 11.50 14.39
CA VAL A 163 -15.67 11.42 13.01
C VAL A 163 -16.54 10.19 12.87
N VAL A 164 -17.73 10.35 12.30
CA VAL A 164 -18.63 9.25 11.98
C VAL A 164 -18.66 9.10 10.46
N LEU A 165 -18.21 7.97 9.94
CA LEU A 165 -18.20 7.68 8.51
C LEU A 165 -19.48 6.95 8.09
N VAL A 166 -20.07 7.42 7.02
CA VAL A 166 -21.23 6.80 6.38
C VAL A 166 -21.02 6.68 4.89
N SER A 167 -21.71 5.75 4.26
CA SER A 167 -21.46 5.41 2.84
C SER A 167 -22.08 6.38 1.83
N SER A 168 -22.91 7.36 2.24
CA SER A 168 -23.53 8.33 1.34
C SER A 168 -24.00 9.59 2.09
N GLU A 169 -24.15 10.69 1.35
CA GLU A 169 -24.68 11.96 1.85
C GLU A 169 -26.10 11.81 2.43
N GLN A 170 -26.95 11.02 1.78
CA GLN A 170 -28.32 10.78 2.29
C GLN A 170 -28.29 10.09 3.65
N ARG A 171 -27.38 9.14 3.86
CA ARG A 171 -27.19 8.49 5.17
C ARG A 171 -26.65 9.47 6.21
N ALA A 172 -25.79 10.40 5.80
CA ALA A 172 -25.27 11.42 6.70
C ALA A 172 -26.38 12.33 7.23
N LEU A 173 -27.28 12.78 6.36
CA LEU A 173 -28.42 13.60 6.76
C LEU A 173 -29.41 12.86 7.66
N ASN A 174 -29.71 11.60 7.31
CA ASN A 174 -30.61 10.76 8.11
C ASN A 174 -30.03 10.49 9.51
N LEU A 175 -28.72 10.16 9.57
CA LEU A 175 -28.05 9.96 10.84
C LEU A 175 -27.98 11.25 11.67
N GLN A 176 -27.70 12.40 11.04
CA GLN A 176 -27.70 13.68 11.73
C GLN A 176 -29.06 13.98 12.37
N ALA A 177 -30.16 13.79 11.63
CA ALA A 177 -31.52 14.00 12.15
C ALA A 177 -31.77 13.13 13.36
N LEU A 178 -31.46 11.85 13.27
CA LEU A 178 -31.66 10.88 14.34
C LEU A 178 -30.79 11.20 15.58
N LEU A 179 -29.52 11.57 15.39
CA LEU A 179 -28.64 11.97 16.51
C LEU A 179 -29.15 13.25 17.20
N ARG A 180 -29.75 14.18 16.45
CA ARG A 180 -30.37 15.39 17.02
C ARG A 180 -31.57 15.06 17.92
N GLU A 181 -32.38 14.07 17.57
CA GLU A 181 -33.47 13.58 18.41
C GLU A 181 -32.95 12.99 19.73
N GLN A 182 -31.74 12.45 19.70
CA GLN A 182 -31.05 11.93 20.90
C GLN A 182 -30.23 13.00 21.66
N GLY A 183 -30.35 14.28 21.28
CA GLY A 183 -29.67 15.39 21.94
C GLY A 183 -28.24 15.66 21.47
N LEU A 184 -27.72 14.88 20.52
CA LEU A 184 -26.40 15.09 19.92
C LEU A 184 -26.52 16.02 18.70
N ARG A 185 -25.52 16.89 18.50
CA ARG A 185 -25.54 17.87 17.40
C ARG A 185 -24.29 17.78 16.55
N PRO A 186 -24.06 16.66 15.82
CA PRO A 186 -22.92 16.54 14.96
C PRO A 186 -23.00 17.51 13.77
N ALA A 187 -21.86 18.04 13.35
CA ALA A 187 -21.74 18.72 12.07
C ALA A 187 -21.81 17.70 10.92
N VAL A 188 -22.11 18.16 9.72
CA VAL A 188 -21.97 17.35 8.49
C VAL A 188 -20.95 18.05 7.61
N ASP A 189 -19.90 17.33 7.27
CA ASP A 189 -18.88 17.74 6.31
C ASP A 189 -18.53 16.50 5.46
N TYR A 190 -19.17 16.39 4.31
CA TYR A 190 -19.09 15.19 3.48
C TYR A 190 -17.67 14.81 3.09
N ALA A 191 -16.82 15.78 2.81
CA ALA A 191 -15.44 15.57 2.38
C ALA A 191 -14.42 15.60 3.53
N LEU A 192 -14.88 15.86 4.76
CA LEU A 192 -14.03 16.02 5.94
C LEU A 192 -12.89 17.03 5.71
N HIS A 193 -13.23 18.25 5.34
CA HIS A 193 -12.24 19.32 5.09
C HIS A 193 -11.44 19.69 6.33
N ALA A 194 -12.01 19.48 7.53
CA ALA A 194 -11.34 19.71 8.80
C ALA A 194 -11.76 18.71 9.87
N LEU A 195 -10.84 18.38 10.77
CA LEU A 195 -11.17 17.60 11.95
C LEU A 195 -12.08 18.39 12.88
N PRO A 196 -13.06 17.72 13.55
CA PRO A 196 -13.92 18.39 14.53
C PRO A 196 -13.10 18.96 15.70
N ASP A 197 -13.64 19.98 16.36
CA ASP A 197 -13.09 20.47 17.62
C ASP A 197 -13.21 19.40 18.73
N SER A 198 -12.47 19.61 19.82
CA SER A 198 -12.57 18.77 21.01
C SER A 198 -14.01 18.73 21.54
N GLY A 199 -14.49 17.53 21.86
CA GLY A 199 -15.86 17.32 22.32
C GLY A 199 -16.93 17.52 21.24
N LYS A 200 -16.57 17.50 19.98
CA LYS A 200 -17.51 17.59 18.86
C LYS A 200 -17.42 16.39 17.93
N ALA A 201 -18.51 16.14 17.24
CA ALA A 201 -18.61 15.09 16.23
C ALA A 201 -18.91 15.69 14.85
N THR A 202 -18.35 15.09 13.82
CA THR A 202 -18.63 15.38 12.41
C THR A 202 -18.99 14.11 11.68
N ILE A 203 -20.05 14.14 10.88
CA ILE A 203 -20.44 13.06 9.98
C ILE A 203 -19.84 13.35 8.61
N ALA A 204 -19.11 12.40 8.07
CA ALA A 204 -18.49 12.48 6.76
C ALA A 204 -18.85 11.27 5.88
N VAL A 205 -18.69 11.41 4.57
CA VAL A 205 -18.88 10.32 3.61
C VAL A 205 -17.55 9.60 3.40
N GLY A 206 -17.55 8.31 3.65
CA GLY A 206 -16.35 7.49 3.52
C GLY A 206 -16.59 6.11 4.13
N GLY A 207 -15.57 5.29 4.12
CA GLY A 207 -15.63 3.95 4.72
C GLY A 207 -14.25 3.48 5.15
N LEU A 208 -14.21 2.84 6.30
CA LEU A 208 -13.09 2.05 6.79
C LEU A 208 -13.62 0.65 7.10
N SER A 209 -12.75 -0.34 7.07
CA SER A 209 -13.10 -1.73 7.42
C SER A 209 -13.52 -1.88 8.89
N ALA A 210 -13.05 -0.98 9.76
CA ALA A 210 -13.44 -0.89 11.17
C ALA A 210 -13.21 0.52 11.70
N GLY A 211 -13.94 0.90 12.75
CA GLY A 211 -13.68 2.12 13.48
C GLY A 211 -12.36 2.05 14.26
N LEU A 212 -11.82 3.21 14.61
CA LEU A 212 -10.53 3.35 15.30
C LEU A 212 -10.64 4.40 16.41
N GLU A 213 -9.98 4.12 17.51
CA GLU A 213 -9.77 5.06 18.61
C GLU A 213 -8.28 5.32 18.79
N PHE A 214 -7.91 6.58 18.96
CA PHE A 214 -6.57 7.06 19.30
C PHE A 214 -6.65 7.78 20.65
N PRO A 215 -6.51 7.05 21.78
CA PRO A 215 -6.72 7.59 23.11
C PRO A 215 -5.84 8.81 23.42
N ASP A 216 -4.57 8.75 23.09
CA ASP A 216 -3.59 9.81 23.36
C ASP A 216 -3.89 11.10 22.58
N ALA A 217 -4.46 10.97 21.39
CA ALA A 217 -4.88 12.08 20.56
C ALA A 217 -6.31 12.56 20.86
N ARG A 218 -7.05 11.85 21.71
CA ARG A 218 -8.49 12.01 21.92
C ARG A 218 -9.24 12.13 20.61
N PHE A 219 -9.01 11.18 19.74
CA PHE A 219 -9.61 11.12 18.42
C PHE A 219 -10.25 9.75 18.19
N ALA A 220 -11.46 9.72 17.64
CA ALA A 220 -12.17 8.49 17.32
C ALA A 220 -12.82 8.56 15.94
N ILE A 221 -12.83 7.44 15.23
CA ILE A 221 -13.54 7.25 13.97
C ILE A 221 -14.50 6.09 14.15
N LEU A 222 -15.80 6.34 13.98
CA LEU A 222 -16.86 5.35 14.02
C LEU A 222 -17.33 5.02 12.61
N THR A 223 -17.65 3.73 12.32
CA THR A 223 -18.12 3.26 11.00
C THR A 223 -19.33 2.36 11.12
#